data_c957a8206aa4c0286d49099452458698
#
_entry.id   c957a8206aa4c0286d49099452458698
#
_cell.length_a   1.000
_cell.length_b   1.000
_cell.length_c   1.000
_cell.angle_alpha   90.00
_cell.angle_beta   90.00
_cell.angle_gamma   90.00
#
_symmetry.space_group_name_H-M   'P 1'
#
loop_
_entity.id
_entity.type
_entity.pdbx_description
1 polymer ?
#
loop_
_entity_poly.entity_id
_entity_poly.type
_entity_poly.pdbx_seq_one_letter_code
_entity_poly.pdbx_strand_id
1 'polypeptide(L)'
;MSILLEAEHLTKIFTQRGKNPFKAVNDVSFTLKKGETLGIVGESGSGKSTIAKLLTRLTDITEGTLKFEGKDITRLKQSQLKEVYGDIQMVFQNPVGSFDPRRTLGDGIGESLRNRGMKKADVEKRVAELLEQCGLEKEYAKRYPHEVSGGQCQRAAIARALAVTPTVLICDEATSALDVTIQKQIMELLEDLKEKNGLSFIFICHNLALVQMFCDRVLVLYEGKVVESGIPDDIINEPKEEYTQRLVDAVLS
;
A
#
# COMPACT_ATOMS: atom_id res chain seq x y z
N MET A 1 17.59 8.03 11.02
CA MET A 1 16.98 6.98 10.17
C MET A 1 17.29 7.31 8.72
N SER A 2 17.68 6.34 7.90
CA SER A 2 17.98 6.54 6.47
C SER A 2 16.67 6.71 5.66
N ILE A 3 16.72 7.55 4.62
CA ILE A 3 15.64 7.69 3.66
C ILE A 3 15.61 6.42 2.81
N LEU A 4 14.44 5.79 2.71
CA LEU A 4 14.20 4.58 1.94
C LEU A 4 13.58 4.89 0.58
N LEU A 5 12.59 5.79 0.57
CA LEU A 5 11.92 6.25 -0.66
C LEU A 5 11.86 7.78 -0.66
N GLU A 6 12.15 8.37 -1.81
CA GLU A 6 12.15 9.81 -2.03
C GLU A 6 11.35 10.13 -3.29
N ALA A 7 10.30 10.88 -3.12
CA ALA A 7 9.44 11.39 -4.18
C ALA A 7 9.63 12.90 -4.29
N GLU A 8 10.06 13.40 -5.46
CA GLU A 8 10.31 14.81 -5.71
C GLU A 8 9.48 15.28 -6.89
N HIS A 9 8.60 16.26 -6.65
CA HIS A 9 7.77 16.91 -7.67
C HIS A 9 6.95 15.94 -8.53
N LEU A 10 6.46 14.83 -7.93
CA LEU A 10 5.70 13.83 -8.66
C LEU A 10 4.44 14.43 -9.26
N THR A 11 4.29 14.28 -10.57
CA THR A 11 3.10 14.69 -11.30
C THR A 11 2.62 13.55 -12.20
N LYS A 12 1.30 13.33 -12.18
CA LYS A 12 0.63 12.38 -13.08
C LYS A 12 -0.51 13.04 -13.81
N ILE A 13 -0.38 13.08 -15.13
CA ILE A 13 -1.43 13.57 -16.04
C ILE A 13 -1.98 12.37 -16.81
N PHE A 14 -3.28 12.17 -16.74
CA PHE A 14 -3.99 11.23 -17.60
C PHE A 14 -4.58 11.99 -18.80
N THR A 15 -4.27 11.48 -19.99
CA THR A 15 -4.83 11.99 -21.24
C THR A 15 -5.75 10.94 -21.83
N GLN A 16 -6.97 11.33 -22.13
CA GLN A 16 -7.94 10.47 -22.81
C GLN A 16 -8.40 11.17 -24.09
N ARG A 17 -8.46 10.43 -25.21
CA ARG A 17 -8.86 10.99 -26.49
C ARG A 17 -10.23 11.66 -26.39
N GLY A 18 -10.33 12.93 -26.76
CA GLY A 18 -11.56 13.73 -26.71
C GLY A 18 -11.94 14.31 -25.35
N LYS A 19 -11.09 14.17 -24.32
CA LYS A 19 -11.27 14.82 -23.01
C LYS A 19 -10.08 15.70 -22.68
N ASN A 20 -10.31 16.73 -21.84
CA ASN A 20 -9.23 17.53 -21.30
C ASN A 20 -8.29 16.67 -20.44
N PRO A 21 -6.98 16.93 -20.48
CA PRO A 21 -6.03 16.28 -19.59
C PRO A 21 -6.43 16.46 -18.12
N PHE A 22 -6.40 15.38 -17.35
CA PHE A 22 -6.69 15.38 -15.92
C PHE A 22 -5.42 15.15 -15.12
N LYS A 23 -5.07 16.10 -14.25
CA LYS A 23 -3.89 16.02 -13.38
C LYS A 23 -4.30 15.34 -12.07
N ALA A 24 -4.05 14.03 -11.96
CA ALA A 24 -4.44 13.23 -10.80
C ALA A 24 -3.46 13.36 -9.62
N VAL A 25 -2.19 13.66 -9.90
CA VAL A 25 -1.15 14.01 -8.91
C VAL A 25 -0.44 15.24 -9.46
N ASN A 26 -0.23 16.24 -8.63
CA ASN A 26 0.23 17.56 -9.01
C ASN A 26 1.30 18.06 -8.05
N ASP A 27 2.55 17.91 -8.44
CA ASP A 27 3.71 18.45 -7.71
C ASP A 27 3.83 17.93 -6.26
N VAL A 28 3.72 16.60 -6.08
CA VAL A 28 3.77 15.95 -4.78
C VAL A 28 5.19 15.55 -4.44
N SER A 29 5.69 16.01 -3.28
CA SER A 29 7.02 15.68 -2.76
C SER A 29 6.92 15.16 -1.33
N PHE A 30 7.59 14.05 -1.05
CA PHE A 30 7.72 13.47 0.30
C PHE A 30 8.84 12.43 0.35
N THR A 31 9.18 12.02 1.57
CA THR A 31 10.13 10.94 1.83
C THR A 31 9.48 9.88 2.71
N LEU A 32 9.95 8.64 2.63
CA LEU A 32 9.69 7.56 3.58
C LEU A 32 11.02 7.14 4.20
N LYS A 33 11.09 7.10 5.53
CA LYS A 33 12.26 6.62 6.26
C LYS A 33 12.15 5.13 6.53
N LYS A 34 13.28 4.46 6.74
CA LYS A 34 13.30 3.04 7.10
C LYS A 34 12.59 2.81 8.44
N GLY A 35 11.63 1.87 8.45
CA GLY A 35 10.80 1.55 9.62
C GLY A 35 9.67 2.54 9.89
N GLU A 36 9.51 3.60 9.06
CA GLU A 36 8.43 4.58 9.18
C GLU A 36 7.13 4.02 8.59
N THR A 37 6.00 4.37 9.21
CA THR A 37 4.67 4.29 8.62
C THR A 37 4.21 5.69 8.22
N LEU A 38 4.13 5.95 6.91
CA LEU A 38 3.63 7.20 6.35
C LEU A 38 2.16 7.03 5.95
N GLY A 39 1.27 7.78 6.59
CA GLY A 39 -0.14 7.87 6.23
C GLY A 39 -0.36 8.79 5.02
N ILE A 40 -1.29 8.45 4.14
CA ILE A 40 -1.80 9.35 3.08
C ILE A 40 -3.32 9.35 3.20
N VAL A 41 -3.88 10.50 3.54
CA VAL A 41 -5.33 10.69 3.74
C VAL A 41 -5.91 11.72 2.77
N GLY A 42 -7.21 11.70 2.61
CA GLY A 42 -7.97 12.63 1.77
C GLY A 42 -9.23 11.95 1.21
N GLU A 43 -10.12 12.73 0.61
CA GLU A 43 -11.36 12.23 0.02
C GLU A 43 -11.14 11.30 -1.18
N SER A 44 -12.21 10.59 -1.57
CA SER A 44 -12.19 9.79 -2.80
C SER A 44 -11.88 10.67 -4.00
N GLY A 45 -10.98 10.21 -4.87
CA GLY A 45 -10.55 10.98 -6.04
C GLY A 45 -9.44 11.99 -5.79
N SER A 46 -8.95 12.17 -4.56
CA SER A 46 -7.84 13.12 -4.26
C SER A 46 -6.48 12.73 -4.85
N GLY A 47 -6.33 11.51 -5.41
CA GLY A 47 -5.08 11.06 -6.05
C GLY A 47 -4.30 9.99 -5.28
N LYS A 48 -4.75 9.55 -4.09
CA LYS A 48 -4.04 8.58 -3.19
C LYS A 48 -3.63 7.29 -3.90
N SER A 49 -4.58 6.59 -4.50
CA SER A 49 -4.30 5.33 -5.22
C SER A 49 -3.45 5.56 -6.48
N THR A 50 -3.47 6.77 -7.04
CA THR A 50 -2.56 7.14 -8.13
C THR A 50 -1.13 7.26 -7.60
N ILE A 51 -0.92 7.87 -6.42
CA ILE A 51 0.39 7.91 -5.77
C ILE A 51 0.89 6.48 -5.53
N ALA A 52 0.08 5.58 -4.94
CA ALA A 52 0.46 4.18 -4.74
C ALA A 52 0.95 3.51 -6.03
N LYS A 53 0.23 3.72 -7.15
CA LYS A 53 0.60 3.19 -8.47
C LYS A 53 1.87 3.83 -9.05
N LEU A 54 2.16 5.10 -8.76
CA LEU A 54 3.41 5.74 -9.16
C LEU A 54 4.59 5.17 -8.38
N LEU A 55 4.45 4.98 -7.07
CA LEU A 55 5.51 4.45 -6.19
C LEU A 55 5.87 3.00 -6.53
N THR A 56 4.89 2.20 -6.91
CA THR A 56 5.10 0.83 -7.40
C THR A 56 5.47 0.76 -8.88
N ARG A 57 5.54 1.89 -9.58
CA ARG A 57 5.78 1.95 -11.04
C ARG A 57 4.78 1.11 -11.86
N LEU A 58 3.58 0.85 -11.31
CA LEU A 58 2.44 0.30 -12.06
C LEU A 58 1.85 1.31 -13.05
N THR A 59 2.14 2.58 -12.84
CA THR A 59 1.79 3.69 -13.73
C THR A 59 3.00 4.59 -13.91
N ASP A 60 3.26 5.05 -15.14
CA ASP A 60 4.39 5.92 -15.43
C ASP A 60 4.22 7.30 -14.82
N ILE A 61 5.30 7.85 -14.30
CA ILE A 61 5.43 9.21 -13.80
C ILE A 61 5.48 10.16 -14.99
N THR A 62 4.66 11.21 -14.99
CA THR A 62 4.68 12.23 -16.06
C THR A 62 5.84 13.19 -15.85
N GLU A 63 5.96 13.78 -14.64
CA GLU A 63 7.04 14.69 -14.25
C GLU A 63 7.50 14.37 -12.83
N GLY A 64 8.70 14.83 -12.46
CA GLY A 64 9.32 14.58 -11.17
C GLY A 64 10.21 13.35 -11.15
N THR A 65 10.72 13.02 -9.97
CA THR A 65 11.64 11.91 -9.74
C THR A 65 11.19 11.03 -8.58
N LEU A 66 11.50 9.75 -8.69
CA LEU A 66 11.26 8.75 -7.64
C LEU A 66 12.56 7.97 -7.43
N LYS A 67 13.06 8.00 -6.19
CA LYS A 67 14.25 7.24 -5.80
C LYS A 67 13.90 6.21 -4.73
N PHE A 68 14.49 5.04 -4.82
CA PHE A 68 14.44 4.00 -3.81
C PHE A 68 15.86 3.65 -3.37
N GLU A 69 16.16 3.76 -2.07
CA GLU A 69 17.49 3.62 -1.49
C GLU A 69 18.56 4.45 -2.24
N GLY A 70 18.21 5.70 -2.60
CA GLY A 70 19.08 6.62 -3.33
C GLY A 70 19.20 6.34 -4.83
N LYS A 71 18.68 5.21 -5.34
CA LYS A 71 18.70 4.85 -6.77
C LYS A 71 17.46 5.43 -7.47
N ASP A 72 17.67 6.17 -8.55
CA ASP A 72 16.57 6.68 -9.38
C ASP A 72 15.85 5.53 -10.11
N ILE A 73 14.55 5.39 -9.81
CA ILE A 73 13.66 4.39 -10.42
C ILE A 73 12.60 5.00 -11.32
N THR A 74 12.68 6.32 -11.58
CA THR A 74 11.67 7.11 -12.30
C THR A 74 11.38 6.60 -13.70
N ARG A 75 12.41 6.26 -14.44
CA ARG A 75 12.32 5.89 -15.87
C ARG A 75 12.80 4.47 -16.17
N LEU A 76 12.92 3.62 -15.14
CA LEU A 76 13.32 2.23 -15.34
C LEU A 76 12.34 1.50 -16.27
N LYS A 77 12.89 0.70 -17.19
CA LYS A 77 12.09 -0.19 -18.04
C LYS A 77 11.55 -1.38 -17.24
N GLN A 78 10.50 -2.01 -17.73
CA GLN A 78 9.84 -3.16 -17.07
C GLN A 78 10.85 -4.26 -16.65
N SER A 79 11.85 -4.56 -17.48
CA SER A 79 12.88 -5.56 -17.14
C SER A 79 13.76 -5.17 -15.95
N GLN A 80 13.95 -3.88 -15.70
CA GLN A 80 14.76 -3.33 -14.62
C GLN A 80 13.96 -3.16 -13.32
N LEU A 81 12.62 -3.10 -13.41
CA LEU A 81 11.74 -2.98 -12.26
C LEU A 81 11.60 -4.28 -11.46
N LYS A 82 12.13 -5.40 -11.95
CA LYS A 82 12.02 -6.71 -11.27
C LYS A 82 12.63 -6.68 -9.85
N GLU A 83 13.73 -5.96 -9.65
CA GLU A 83 14.34 -5.76 -8.33
C GLU A 83 13.43 -4.89 -7.46
N VAL A 84 12.95 -3.76 -7.98
CA VAL A 84 12.03 -2.84 -7.28
C VAL A 84 10.76 -3.57 -6.81
N TYR A 85 10.20 -4.46 -7.65
CA TYR A 85 9.06 -5.30 -7.28
C TYR A 85 9.40 -6.37 -6.23
N GLY A 86 10.68 -6.58 -5.95
CA GLY A 86 11.12 -7.39 -4.82
C GLY A 86 10.99 -6.63 -3.49
N ASP A 87 11.25 -5.35 -3.51
CA ASP A 87 11.39 -4.52 -2.32
C ASP A 87 10.14 -3.71 -2.00
N ILE A 88 9.38 -3.28 -3.02
CA ILE A 88 8.14 -2.52 -2.86
C ILE A 88 6.96 -3.37 -3.30
N GLN A 89 6.09 -3.70 -2.35
CA GLN A 89 4.86 -4.47 -2.60
C GLN A 89 3.61 -3.67 -2.25
N MET A 90 2.49 -4.07 -2.83
CA MET A 90 1.21 -3.37 -2.64
C MET A 90 0.09 -4.36 -2.30
N VAL A 91 -0.68 -4.00 -1.28
CA VAL A 91 -1.96 -4.62 -0.93
C VAL A 91 -3.07 -3.71 -1.44
N PHE A 92 -3.92 -4.25 -2.31
CA PHE A 92 -4.96 -3.49 -3.00
C PHE A 92 -6.25 -3.41 -2.18
N GLN A 93 -7.05 -2.39 -2.45
CA GLN A 93 -8.36 -2.14 -1.84
C GLN A 93 -9.34 -3.31 -1.96
N ASN A 94 -9.35 -3.99 -3.12
CA ASN A 94 -10.21 -5.15 -3.37
C ASN A 94 -9.36 -6.44 -3.33
N PRO A 95 -9.30 -7.15 -2.19
CA PRO A 95 -8.48 -8.34 -2.07
C PRO A 95 -8.95 -9.47 -2.99
N VAL A 96 -10.27 -9.69 -3.11
CA VAL A 96 -10.82 -10.74 -3.96
C VAL A 96 -10.49 -10.49 -5.44
N GLY A 97 -10.67 -9.25 -5.90
CA GLY A 97 -10.34 -8.85 -7.28
C GLY A 97 -8.84 -8.84 -7.59
N SER A 98 -8.00 -8.93 -6.57
CA SER A 98 -6.54 -8.96 -6.73
C SER A 98 -5.98 -10.37 -6.99
N PHE A 99 -6.78 -11.42 -6.84
CA PHE A 99 -6.45 -12.81 -7.16
C PHE A 99 -7.14 -13.25 -8.46
N ASP A 100 -6.51 -14.17 -9.20
CA ASP A 100 -7.18 -14.87 -10.30
C ASP A 100 -8.25 -15.81 -9.71
N PRO A 101 -9.55 -15.62 -10.01
CA PRO A 101 -10.63 -16.42 -9.42
C PRO A 101 -10.58 -17.91 -9.80
N ARG A 102 -9.79 -18.27 -10.81
CA ARG A 102 -9.61 -19.66 -11.30
C ARG A 102 -8.45 -20.37 -10.62
N ARG A 103 -7.68 -19.67 -9.76
CA ARG A 103 -6.53 -20.19 -9.06
C ARG A 103 -6.76 -20.19 -7.55
N THR A 104 -6.09 -21.09 -6.85
CA THR A 104 -6.14 -21.11 -5.39
C THR A 104 -5.36 -19.92 -4.78
N LEU A 105 -5.64 -19.61 -3.52
CA LEU A 105 -4.88 -18.59 -2.77
C LEU A 105 -3.39 -18.96 -2.70
N GLY A 106 -3.08 -20.24 -2.49
CA GLY A 106 -1.70 -20.74 -2.47
C GLY A 106 -0.99 -20.55 -3.80
N ASP A 107 -1.70 -20.71 -4.93
CA ASP A 107 -1.14 -20.43 -6.25
C ASP A 107 -0.82 -18.95 -6.41
N GLY A 108 -1.71 -18.07 -5.95
CA GLY A 108 -1.50 -16.62 -6.01
C GLY A 108 -0.34 -16.17 -5.12
N ILE A 109 -0.28 -16.64 -3.87
CA ILE A 109 0.80 -16.33 -2.91
C ILE A 109 2.15 -16.83 -3.43
N GLY A 110 2.19 -18.06 -3.95
CA GLY A 110 3.43 -18.71 -4.41
C GLY A 110 3.91 -18.28 -5.80
N GLU A 111 3.16 -17.45 -6.53
CA GLU A 111 3.48 -17.08 -7.91
C GLU A 111 4.84 -16.37 -8.03
N SER A 112 5.07 -15.37 -7.19
CA SER A 112 6.32 -14.61 -7.16
C SER A 112 7.54 -15.47 -6.82
N LEU A 113 7.36 -16.47 -5.94
CA LEU A 113 8.40 -17.42 -5.55
C LEU A 113 8.75 -18.35 -6.72
N ARG A 114 7.75 -18.87 -7.43
CA ARG A 114 7.95 -19.69 -8.64
C ARG A 114 8.67 -18.90 -9.74
N ASN A 115 8.28 -17.64 -9.94
CA ASN A 115 8.91 -16.75 -10.93
C ASN A 115 10.38 -16.44 -10.62
N ARG A 116 10.80 -16.62 -9.34
CA ARG A 116 12.19 -16.54 -8.89
C ARG A 116 12.92 -17.89 -8.95
N GLY A 117 12.29 -18.94 -9.47
CA GLY A 117 12.88 -20.27 -9.65
C GLY A 117 12.88 -21.17 -8.43
N MET A 118 12.10 -20.83 -7.39
CA MET A 118 11.97 -21.68 -6.20
C MET A 118 11.29 -23.01 -6.55
N LYS A 119 11.80 -24.13 -6.01
CA LYS A 119 11.23 -25.46 -6.24
C LYS A 119 9.83 -25.58 -5.63
N LYS A 120 8.98 -26.38 -6.24
CA LYS A 120 7.57 -26.54 -5.85
C LYS A 120 7.39 -26.85 -4.36
N ALA A 121 8.12 -27.78 -3.82
CA ALA A 121 8.03 -28.16 -2.40
C ALA A 121 8.39 -27.00 -1.46
N ASP A 122 9.41 -26.20 -1.81
CA ASP A 122 9.84 -25.05 -1.02
C ASP A 122 8.80 -23.91 -1.11
N VAL A 123 8.16 -23.73 -2.29
CA VAL A 123 7.04 -22.79 -2.46
C VAL A 123 5.86 -23.18 -1.58
N GLU A 124 5.44 -24.46 -1.58
CA GLU A 124 4.33 -24.95 -0.76
C GLU A 124 4.60 -24.75 0.73
N LYS A 125 5.81 -25.07 1.18
CA LYS A 125 6.25 -24.81 2.57
C LYS A 125 6.19 -23.32 2.91
N ARG A 126 6.77 -22.46 2.06
CA ARG A 126 6.80 -21.03 2.30
C ARG A 126 5.41 -20.39 2.28
N VAL A 127 4.51 -20.86 1.41
CA VAL A 127 3.11 -20.42 1.37
C VAL A 127 2.40 -20.76 2.68
N ALA A 128 2.59 -21.96 3.23
CA ALA A 128 2.02 -22.35 4.51
C ALA A 128 2.51 -21.46 5.66
N GLU A 129 3.82 -21.21 5.74
CA GLU A 129 4.43 -20.30 6.72
C GLU A 129 3.85 -18.87 6.63
N LEU A 130 3.67 -18.34 5.41
CA LEU A 130 3.13 -17.00 5.18
C LEU A 130 1.66 -16.89 5.57
N LEU A 131 0.86 -17.93 5.30
CA LEU A 131 -0.54 -17.99 5.74
C LEU A 131 -0.62 -17.98 7.26
N GLU A 132 0.15 -18.83 7.94
CA GLU A 132 0.21 -18.88 9.41
C GLU A 132 0.68 -17.55 9.99
N GLN A 133 1.69 -16.91 9.40
CA GLN A 133 2.17 -15.57 9.80
C GLN A 133 1.06 -14.51 9.69
N CYS A 134 0.14 -14.67 8.72
CA CYS A 134 -1.03 -13.81 8.56
C CYS A 134 -2.27 -14.29 9.32
N GLY A 135 -2.15 -15.26 10.23
CA GLY A 135 -3.25 -15.78 11.05
C GLY A 135 -4.28 -16.59 10.27
N LEU A 136 -3.83 -17.28 9.21
CA LEU A 136 -4.63 -18.25 8.45
C LEU A 136 -4.01 -19.65 8.58
N GLU A 137 -4.86 -20.67 8.67
CA GLU A 137 -4.43 -22.06 8.62
C GLU A 137 -3.85 -22.39 7.23
N LYS A 138 -2.86 -23.28 7.17
CA LYS A 138 -2.19 -23.67 5.92
C LYS A 138 -3.15 -24.26 4.86
N GLU A 139 -4.28 -24.82 5.30
CA GLU A 139 -5.33 -25.39 4.45
C GLU A 139 -5.96 -24.33 3.54
N TYR A 140 -5.91 -23.05 3.91
CA TYR A 140 -6.36 -21.94 3.06
C TYR A 140 -5.59 -21.83 1.74
N ALA A 141 -4.39 -22.41 1.65
CA ALA A 141 -3.64 -22.51 0.39
C ALA A 141 -4.44 -23.19 -0.73
N LYS A 142 -5.36 -24.12 -0.37
CA LYS A 142 -6.18 -24.88 -1.33
C LYS A 142 -7.52 -24.23 -1.67
N ARG A 143 -7.89 -23.14 -0.96
CA ARG A 143 -9.15 -22.42 -1.18
C ARG A 143 -9.03 -21.46 -2.35
N TYR A 144 -10.16 -21.24 -3.02
CA TYR A 144 -10.29 -20.20 -4.04
C TYR A 144 -10.71 -18.87 -3.41
N PRO A 145 -10.44 -17.72 -4.06
CA PRO A 145 -10.80 -16.40 -3.51
C PRO A 145 -12.28 -16.23 -3.17
N HIS A 146 -13.17 -16.90 -3.88
CA HIS A 146 -14.62 -16.86 -3.66
C HIS A 146 -15.12 -17.82 -2.55
N GLU A 147 -14.26 -18.66 -2.00
CA GLU A 147 -14.58 -19.61 -0.91
C GLU A 147 -14.20 -19.07 0.47
N VAL A 148 -13.68 -17.84 0.54
CA VAL A 148 -13.18 -17.24 1.80
C VAL A 148 -13.85 -15.91 2.06
N SER A 149 -13.89 -15.49 3.33
CA SER A 149 -14.41 -14.16 3.69
C SER A 149 -13.48 -13.03 3.19
N GLY A 150 -13.99 -11.80 3.12
CA GLY A 150 -13.21 -10.63 2.74
C GLY A 150 -11.96 -10.45 3.61
N GLY A 151 -12.08 -10.61 4.93
CA GLY A 151 -10.94 -10.51 5.85
C GLY A 151 -9.93 -11.64 5.68
N GLN A 152 -10.38 -12.87 5.40
CA GLN A 152 -9.48 -13.98 5.09
C GLN A 152 -8.75 -13.76 3.76
N CYS A 153 -9.45 -13.26 2.74
CA CYS A 153 -8.84 -12.91 1.46
C CYS A 153 -7.83 -11.76 1.61
N GLN A 154 -8.12 -10.80 2.48
CA GLN A 154 -7.19 -9.70 2.80
C GLN A 154 -5.91 -10.20 3.46
N ARG A 155 -6.02 -11.10 4.44
CA ARG A 155 -4.86 -11.76 5.07
C ARG A 155 -4.04 -12.56 4.06
N ALA A 156 -4.68 -13.25 3.12
CA ALA A 156 -4.01 -13.93 2.02
C ALA A 156 -3.33 -12.95 1.04
N ALA A 157 -3.92 -11.77 0.79
CA ALA A 157 -3.29 -10.73 -0.04
C ALA A 157 -2.05 -10.12 0.65
N ILE A 158 -2.09 -9.95 1.97
CA ILE A 158 -0.92 -9.56 2.77
C ILE A 158 0.15 -10.66 2.69
N ALA A 159 -0.20 -11.93 2.88
CA ALA A 159 0.71 -13.07 2.75
C ALA A 159 1.39 -13.11 1.37
N ARG A 160 0.64 -12.82 0.30
CA ARG A 160 1.18 -12.72 -1.07
C ARG A 160 2.22 -11.59 -1.19
N ALA A 161 1.94 -10.44 -0.63
CA ALA A 161 2.87 -9.31 -0.66
C ALA A 161 4.16 -9.62 0.12
N LEU A 162 4.07 -10.35 1.23
CA LEU A 162 5.21 -10.77 2.06
C LEU A 162 6.05 -11.88 1.43
N ALA A 163 5.56 -12.57 0.39
CA ALA A 163 6.25 -13.72 -0.20
C ALA A 163 7.66 -13.39 -0.68
N VAL A 164 7.89 -12.17 -1.15
CA VAL A 164 9.19 -11.71 -1.65
C VAL A 164 10.05 -11.00 -0.60
N THR A 165 9.62 -10.97 0.66
CA THR A 165 10.29 -10.27 1.77
C THR A 165 10.56 -8.79 1.47
N PRO A 166 9.51 -8.00 1.22
CA PRO A 166 9.66 -6.60 0.82
C PRO A 166 10.24 -5.74 1.95
N THR A 167 10.77 -4.58 1.60
CA THR A 167 11.21 -3.54 2.53
C THR A 167 10.11 -2.50 2.77
N VAL A 168 9.27 -2.28 1.75
CA VAL A 168 8.12 -1.36 1.79
C VAL A 168 6.83 -2.09 1.45
N LEU A 169 5.81 -1.90 2.26
CA LEU A 169 4.46 -2.36 1.99
C LEU A 169 3.51 -1.17 1.84
N ILE A 170 2.90 -1.03 0.67
CA ILE A 170 1.90 -0.01 0.39
C ILE A 170 0.53 -0.65 0.59
N CYS A 171 -0.24 -0.13 1.55
CA CYS A 171 -1.61 -0.56 1.83
C CYS A 171 -2.58 0.49 1.24
N ASP A 172 -3.17 0.19 0.08
CA ASP A 172 -4.13 1.09 -0.57
C ASP A 172 -5.55 0.72 -0.15
N GLU A 173 -6.08 1.47 0.84
CA GLU A 173 -7.39 1.24 1.45
C GLU A 173 -7.64 -0.23 1.86
N ALA A 174 -6.59 -0.88 2.35
CA ALA A 174 -6.56 -2.32 2.61
C ALA A 174 -7.57 -2.80 3.68
N THR A 175 -8.24 -1.89 4.37
CA THR A 175 -9.21 -2.18 5.43
C THR A 175 -10.60 -1.59 5.19
N SER A 176 -10.79 -0.76 4.15
CA SER A 176 -12.01 0.05 3.96
C SER A 176 -13.29 -0.76 3.72
N ALA A 177 -13.17 -1.98 3.17
CA ALA A 177 -14.30 -2.86 2.85
C ALA A 177 -14.61 -3.88 3.96
N LEU A 178 -13.96 -3.78 5.12
CA LEU A 178 -14.06 -4.73 6.23
C LEU A 178 -14.88 -4.14 7.39
N ASP A 179 -15.56 -5.01 8.15
CA ASP A 179 -16.19 -4.59 9.39
C ASP A 179 -15.13 -4.17 10.44
N VAL A 180 -15.55 -3.39 11.44
CA VAL A 180 -14.66 -2.78 12.44
C VAL A 180 -13.82 -3.82 13.20
N THR A 181 -14.39 -4.99 13.48
CA THR A 181 -13.68 -6.04 14.21
C THR A 181 -12.55 -6.64 13.36
N ILE A 182 -12.85 -6.96 12.12
CA ILE A 182 -11.85 -7.49 11.18
C ILE A 182 -10.81 -6.41 10.84
N GLN A 183 -11.23 -5.16 10.70
CA GLN A 183 -10.34 -4.02 10.50
C GLN A 183 -9.29 -3.92 11.62
N LYS A 184 -9.72 -3.99 12.89
CA LYS A 184 -8.82 -4.00 14.05
C LYS A 184 -7.81 -5.16 13.98
N GLN A 185 -8.28 -6.37 13.69
CA GLN A 185 -7.41 -7.54 13.56
C GLN A 185 -6.39 -7.43 12.43
N ILE A 186 -6.73 -6.76 11.32
CA ILE A 186 -5.77 -6.49 10.23
C ILE A 186 -4.75 -5.44 10.68
N MET A 187 -5.16 -4.42 11.43
CA MET A 187 -4.22 -3.42 11.96
C MET A 187 -3.22 -4.05 12.93
N GLU A 188 -3.68 -4.87 13.89
CA GLU A 188 -2.82 -5.63 14.79
C GLU A 188 -1.83 -6.52 14.02
N LEU A 189 -2.28 -7.18 12.96
CA LEU A 189 -1.41 -7.97 12.07
C LEU A 189 -0.33 -7.09 11.40
N LEU A 190 -0.69 -5.91 10.89
CA LEU A 190 0.27 -5.01 10.23
C LEU A 190 1.31 -4.46 11.22
N GLU A 191 0.91 -4.16 12.46
CA GLU A 191 1.83 -3.77 13.55
C GLU A 191 2.82 -4.89 13.87
N ASP A 192 2.32 -6.10 14.08
CA ASP A 192 3.13 -7.29 14.29
C ASP A 192 4.15 -7.52 13.17
N LEU A 193 3.73 -7.33 11.93
CA LEU A 193 4.59 -7.46 10.75
C LEU A 193 5.63 -6.34 10.67
N LYS A 194 5.28 -5.11 11.06
CA LYS A 194 6.21 -3.98 11.17
C LYS A 194 7.34 -4.33 12.12
N GLU A 195 7.01 -4.76 13.33
CA GLU A 195 7.98 -5.09 14.38
C GLU A 195 8.87 -6.29 14.02
N LYS A 196 8.23 -7.39 13.58
CA LYS A 196 8.94 -8.66 13.31
C LYS A 196 9.82 -8.62 12.07
N ASN A 197 9.39 -7.92 11.02
CA ASN A 197 10.06 -7.91 9.72
C ASN A 197 10.81 -6.60 9.43
N GLY A 198 10.70 -5.57 10.28
CA GLY A 198 11.32 -4.27 10.05
C GLY A 198 10.76 -3.53 8.83
N LEU A 199 9.48 -3.76 8.51
CA LEU A 199 8.81 -3.17 7.35
C LEU A 199 8.61 -1.67 7.51
N SER A 200 8.69 -0.96 6.40
CA SER A 200 8.21 0.42 6.27
C SER A 200 6.87 0.42 5.54
N PHE A 201 5.96 1.31 5.92
CA PHE A 201 4.63 1.33 5.35
C PHE A 201 4.29 2.65 4.68
N ILE A 202 3.54 2.58 3.57
CA ILE A 202 2.72 3.68 3.09
C ILE A 202 1.27 3.23 3.27
N PHE A 203 0.58 3.87 4.21
CA PHE A 203 -0.78 3.51 4.61
C PHE A 203 -1.78 4.52 4.07
N ILE A 204 -2.51 4.13 3.04
CA ILE A 204 -3.53 4.95 2.39
C ILE A 204 -4.89 4.57 2.96
N CYS A 205 -5.57 5.52 3.57
CA CYS A 205 -6.93 5.33 4.06
C CYS A 205 -7.68 6.67 4.14
N HIS A 206 -8.99 6.59 4.39
CA HIS A 206 -9.84 7.76 4.66
C HIS A 206 -10.22 7.89 6.14
N ASN A 207 -9.79 6.94 7.00
CA ASN A 207 -10.11 6.92 8.43
C ASN A 207 -8.94 7.49 9.25
N LEU A 208 -9.11 8.70 9.78
CA LEU A 208 -8.11 9.39 10.58
C LEU A 208 -7.77 8.68 11.90
N ALA A 209 -8.73 7.96 12.50
CA ALA A 209 -8.46 7.21 13.73
C ALA A 209 -7.45 6.07 13.49
N LEU A 210 -7.51 5.39 12.34
CA LEU A 210 -6.52 4.39 11.97
C LEU A 210 -5.15 5.01 11.69
N VAL A 211 -5.13 6.20 11.08
CA VAL A 211 -3.88 6.94 10.85
C VAL A 211 -3.24 7.33 12.16
N GLN A 212 -4.03 7.82 13.11
CA GLN A 212 -3.56 8.19 14.45
C GLN A 212 -2.94 7.00 15.21
N MET A 213 -3.53 5.82 15.06
CA MET A 213 -3.05 4.60 15.73
C MET A 213 -1.77 4.03 15.08
N PHE A 214 -1.64 4.09 13.76
CA PHE A 214 -0.66 3.30 13.03
C PHE A 214 0.46 4.10 12.36
N CYS A 215 0.23 5.40 12.08
CA CYS A 215 1.16 6.20 11.30
C CYS A 215 2.08 7.06 12.17
N ASP A 216 3.35 7.14 11.80
CA ASP A 216 4.32 8.03 12.43
C ASP A 216 4.18 9.46 11.90
N ARG A 217 3.74 9.61 10.65
CA ARG A 217 3.52 10.88 9.95
C ARG A 217 2.41 10.72 8.91
N VAL A 218 1.72 11.82 8.60
CA VAL A 218 0.62 11.83 7.63
C VAL A 218 0.78 12.96 6.61
N LEU A 219 0.34 12.68 5.40
CA LEU A 219 0.15 13.63 4.30
C LEU A 219 -1.34 13.75 4.04
N VAL A 220 -1.87 14.97 4.07
CA VAL A 220 -3.25 15.27 3.66
C VAL A 220 -3.25 15.65 2.19
N LEU A 221 -3.97 14.89 1.39
CA LEU A 221 -4.02 15.02 -0.07
C LEU A 221 -5.38 15.59 -0.51
N TYR A 222 -5.33 16.70 -1.22
CA TYR A 222 -6.50 17.35 -1.81
C TYR A 222 -6.21 17.73 -3.27
N GLU A 223 -7.10 17.35 -4.20
CA GLU A 223 -6.98 17.65 -5.64
C GLU A 223 -5.59 17.35 -6.23
N GLY A 224 -5.01 16.22 -5.83
CA GLY A 224 -3.70 15.77 -6.31
C GLY A 224 -2.51 16.46 -5.66
N LYS A 225 -2.68 17.34 -4.67
CA LYS A 225 -1.62 18.04 -3.95
C LYS A 225 -1.57 17.65 -2.49
N VAL A 226 -0.39 17.67 -1.91
CA VAL A 226 -0.24 17.65 -0.45
C VAL A 226 -0.53 19.06 0.07
N VAL A 227 -1.61 19.20 0.82
CA VAL A 227 -2.00 20.49 1.40
C VAL A 227 -1.47 20.65 2.82
N GLU A 228 -1.35 19.54 3.57
CA GLU A 228 -0.82 19.57 4.93
C GLU A 228 -0.04 18.30 5.22
N SER A 229 0.96 18.38 6.11
CA SER A 229 1.71 17.21 6.58
C SER A 229 2.20 17.42 8.00
N GLY A 230 2.21 16.35 8.81
CA GLY A 230 2.64 16.43 10.19
C GLY A 230 2.52 15.11 10.93
N ILE A 231 2.64 15.17 12.24
CA ILE A 231 2.31 14.06 13.15
C ILE A 231 0.78 13.93 13.16
N PRO A 232 0.21 12.71 13.17
CA PRO A 232 -1.24 12.51 13.14
C PRO A 232 -2.00 13.31 14.20
N ASP A 233 -1.50 13.35 15.45
CA ASP A 233 -2.13 14.09 16.53
C ASP A 233 -2.22 15.59 16.25
N ASP A 234 -1.18 16.20 15.69
CA ASP A 234 -1.18 17.62 15.34
C ASP A 234 -2.20 17.92 14.22
N ILE A 235 -2.25 17.05 13.20
CA ILE A 235 -3.18 17.18 12.06
C ILE A 235 -4.65 17.04 12.51
N ILE A 236 -4.92 16.19 13.50
CA ILE A 236 -6.28 15.96 14.00
C ILE A 236 -6.71 17.03 15.00
N ASN A 237 -5.83 17.43 15.92
CA ASN A 237 -6.18 18.33 17.00
C ASN A 237 -6.02 19.82 16.63
N GLU A 238 -5.07 20.15 15.75
CA GLU A 238 -4.73 21.51 15.34
C GLU A 238 -4.57 21.62 13.82
N PRO A 239 -5.59 21.26 13.01
CA PRO A 239 -5.52 21.35 11.56
C PRO A 239 -5.36 22.80 11.12
N LYS A 240 -4.38 23.08 10.25
CA LYS A 240 -4.05 24.44 9.78
C LYS A 240 -4.77 24.80 8.49
N GLU A 241 -4.95 23.81 7.61
CA GLU A 241 -5.59 23.99 6.31
C GLU A 241 -7.11 23.80 6.40
N GLU A 242 -7.88 24.67 5.76
CA GLU A 242 -9.35 24.61 5.77
C GLU A 242 -9.89 23.24 5.32
N TYR A 243 -9.23 22.63 4.33
CA TYR A 243 -9.61 21.29 3.88
C TYR A 243 -9.38 20.23 4.96
N THR A 244 -8.24 20.31 5.67
CA THR A 244 -7.94 19.38 6.78
C THR A 244 -8.97 19.53 7.90
N GLN A 245 -9.36 20.75 8.25
CA GLN A 245 -10.42 21.02 9.24
C GLN A 245 -11.72 20.32 8.85
N ARG A 246 -12.17 20.52 7.59
CA ARG A 246 -13.38 19.84 7.08
C ARG A 246 -13.27 18.32 7.10
N LEU A 247 -12.08 17.78 6.78
CA LEU A 247 -11.85 16.33 6.80
C LEU A 247 -11.92 15.75 8.22
N VAL A 248 -11.39 16.47 9.21
CA VAL A 248 -11.44 16.10 10.63
C VAL A 248 -12.88 16.19 11.15
N ASP A 249 -13.59 17.30 10.88
CA ASP A 249 -14.97 17.49 11.32
C ASP A 249 -15.92 16.41 10.79
N ALA A 250 -15.72 15.97 9.55
CA ALA A 250 -16.51 14.91 8.93
C ALA A 250 -16.31 13.52 9.55
N VAL A 251 -15.21 13.31 10.29
CA VAL A 251 -14.92 12.04 10.97
C VAL A 251 -15.37 12.07 12.43
N LEU A 252 -15.42 13.26 13.05
CA LEU A 252 -15.81 13.44 14.46
C LEU A 252 -17.32 13.66 14.64
N SER A 253 -18.06 13.90 13.55
CA SER A 253 -19.52 14.05 13.52
C SER A 253 -20.23 12.70 13.27
#